data_96134b601c5e7d38a202998a6bbdc8ba
#
_entry.id   96134b601c5e7d38a202998a6bbdc8ba
#
_cell.length_a   1.000
_cell.length_b   1.000
_cell.length_c   1.000
_cell.angle_alpha   90.00
_cell.angle_beta   90.00
_cell.angle_gamma   90.00
#
_symmetry.space_group_name_H-M   'P 1'
#
loop_
_entity.id
_entity.type
_entity.pdbx_description
1 polymer ?
#
loop_
_entity_poly.entity_id
_entity_poly.type
_entity_poly.pdbx_seq_one_letter_code
_entity_poly.pdbx_strand_id
1 'polypeptide(L)'
;MPSTFLGLNTGLSGLTYFQTALNTTAHNISNADTKGYSRQNVQASASDALRLNKTYGMMGTGITASAVERQRNAYYDTKYWSANSKYSQYNSQHANLEQLQTYMNEMTSEAGYTKWMAEMSDAMQDLSTKPADYTTRISFALTADSFTDMVNELASNFQSTQKTINDEVELAVSEVNSLAKQIYELTQEIITVELKGGNANDLRDKRGVCIDTLSEYINVDVDERSIMYGVGNDQVEANAKTLTIRINGEILVDELGYNELTIVPREQKVNQNDQDGLVDIYWKNADDTAGEFFNTANTTGRIAGLFNIRDGNNGEVFSGKTTAVSDNPPEVTVSLAESVAMKDLNIPSEGTITLNGKDYLYDGWTAEYDAAGKLNNFTFKNMTMIDEKNAEVTAIFPTGIDGRQAQIGVKNMTKGIPYYQAK
;
A
#
# COMPACT_ATOMS: atom_id res chain seq x y z
N MET A 1 54.80 39.09 7.46
CA MET A 1 55.59 37.92 7.86
C MET A 1 54.59 36.82 8.22
N PRO A 2 54.81 35.60 7.76
CA PRO A 2 53.96 34.51 8.26
C PRO A 2 54.15 34.37 9.78
N SER A 3 53.04 34.09 10.47
CA SER A 3 53.11 33.83 11.91
C SER A 3 54.07 32.64 12.16
N THR A 4 54.98 32.77 13.14
CA THR A 4 55.88 31.69 13.59
C THR A 4 55.11 30.42 13.97
N PHE A 5 53.80 30.56 14.24
CA PHE A 5 52.90 29.49 14.61
C PHE A 5 52.10 28.85 13.44
N LEU A 6 52.38 29.28 12.18
CA LEU A 6 51.65 28.77 11.04
C LEU A 6 51.79 27.24 10.90
N GLY A 7 52.99 26.71 11.06
CA GLY A 7 53.22 25.26 11.04
C GLY A 7 52.53 24.50 12.17
N LEU A 8 52.48 25.11 13.37
CA LEU A 8 51.73 24.56 14.51
C LEU A 8 50.22 24.53 14.24
N ASN A 9 49.65 25.61 13.68
CA ASN A 9 48.25 25.68 13.34
C ASN A 9 47.87 24.68 12.24
N THR A 10 48.73 24.51 11.22
CA THR A 10 48.58 23.50 10.19
C THR A 10 48.61 22.09 10.75
N GLY A 11 49.54 21.80 11.67
CA GLY A 11 49.60 20.51 12.39
C GLY A 11 48.36 20.27 13.27
N LEU A 12 47.90 21.29 13.99
CA LEU A 12 46.69 21.23 14.83
C LEU A 12 45.41 20.97 13.98
N SER A 13 45.28 21.63 12.82
CA SER A 13 44.15 21.39 11.91
C SER A 13 44.13 19.95 11.43
N GLY A 14 45.26 19.39 11.07
CA GLY A 14 45.37 17.98 10.71
C GLY A 14 45.00 17.02 11.85
N LEU A 15 45.52 17.33 13.06
CA LEU A 15 45.18 16.51 14.24
C LEU A 15 43.65 16.53 14.53
N THR A 16 43.02 17.69 14.49
CA THR A 16 41.57 17.83 14.71
C THR A 16 40.79 17.07 13.65
N TYR A 17 41.19 17.14 12.38
CA TYR A 17 40.53 16.36 11.31
C TYR A 17 40.66 14.87 11.56
N PHE A 18 41.84 14.35 11.84
CA PHE A 18 42.06 12.92 12.08
C PHE A 18 41.34 12.43 13.34
N GLN A 19 41.23 13.26 14.39
CA GLN A 19 40.43 12.95 15.57
C GLN A 19 38.93 12.85 15.25
N THR A 20 38.41 13.74 14.42
CA THR A 20 37.02 13.68 13.94
C THR A 20 36.82 12.43 13.11
N ALA A 21 37.72 12.09 12.20
CA ALA A 21 37.64 10.89 11.37
C ALA A 21 37.69 9.59 12.20
N LEU A 22 38.56 9.57 13.25
CA LEU A 22 38.62 8.44 14.20
C LEU A 22 37.34 8.27 14.99
N ASN A 23 36.78 9.37 15.51
CA ASN A 23 35.48 9.36 16.23
C ASN A 23 34.36 8.89 15.32
N THR A 24 34.28 9.35 14.09
CA THR A 24 33.28 8.90 13.10
C THR A 24 33.45 7.41 12.77
N THR A 25 34.69 6.94 12.66
CA THR A 25 34.97 5.52 12.44
C THR A 25 34.53 4.67 13.64
N ALA A 26 34.82 5.12 14.87
CA ALA A 26 34.36 4.44 16.08
C ALA A 26 32.83 4.41 16.17
N HIS A 27 32.17 5.51 15.80
CA HIS A 27 30.71 5.58 15.71
C HIS A 27 30.14 4.60 14.68
N ASN A 28 30.74 4.51 13.49
CA ASN A 28 30.36 3.54 12.46
C ASN A 28 30.49 2.09 12.94
N ILE A 29 31.61 1.76 13.64
CA ILE A 29 31.83 0.41 14.16
C ILE A 29 30.81 0.08 15.27
N SER A 30 30.55 1.02 16.18
CA SER A 30 29.60 0.83 17.27
C SER A 30 28.15 0.62 16.79
N ASN A 31 27.80 1.17 15.64
CA ASN A 31 26.46 1.09 15.06
C ASN A 31 26.38 0.16 13.85
N ALA A 32 27.39 -0.67 13.59
CA ALA A 32 27.46 -1.53 12.40
C ALA A 32 26.22 -2.47 12.29
N ASP A 33 25.72 -2.97 13.43
CA ASP A 33 24.56 -3.86 13.50
C ASP A 33 23.24 -3.13 13.82
N THR A 34 23.27 -1.80 13.92
CA THR A 34 22.05 -1.01 14.19
C THR A 34 21.18 -0.95 12.93
N LYS A 35 19.94 -1.41 13.01
CA LYS A 35 18.98 -1.39 11.89
C LYS A 35 18.81 0.03 11.34
N GLY A 36 19.01 0.19 10.04
CA GLY A 36 18.82 1.48 9.34
C GLY A 36 20.01 2.44 9.46
N TYR A 37 21.06 2.10 10.19
CA TYR A 37 22.24 2.93 10.29
C TYR A 37 22.97 3.04 8.94
N SER A 38 23.31 4.27 8.53
CA SER A 38 24.07 4.55 7.32
C SER A 38 25.49 4.96 7.69
N ARG A 39 26.48 4.32 7.05
CA ARG A 39 27.88 4.67 7.25
C ARG A 39 28.11 6.16 7.03
N GLN A 40 28.78 6.81 7.99
CA GLN A 40 29.15 8.23 7.91
C GLN A 40 30.60 8.39 7.47
N ASN A 41 30.86 9.43 6.67
CA ASN A 41 32.19 9.78 6.20
C ASN A 41 32.48 11.26 6.45
N VAL A 42 33.72 11.57 6.87
CA VAL A 42 34.13 12.95 7.09
C VAL A 42 34.62 13.52 5.76
N GLN A 43 33.97 14.55 5.29
CA GLN A 43 34.44 15.32 4.13
C GLN A 43 35.52 16.29 4.56
N ALA A 44 36.58 16.32 3.80
CA ALA A 44 37.75 17.17 4.04
C ALA A 44 37.96 18.14 2.90
N SER A 45 38.23 19.38 3.23
CA SER A 45 38.70 20.38 2.27
C SER A 45 40.02 20.99 2.71
N ALA A 46 40.86 21.34 1.72
CA ALA A 46 42.05 22.14 2.04
C ALA A 46 41.62 23.51 2.53
N SER A 47 42.21 23.97 3.62
CA SER A 47 42.00 25.34 4.11
C SER A 47 42.57 26.37 3.14
N ASP A 48 42.01 27.57 3.12
CA ASP A 48 42.42 28.63 2.21
C ASP A 48 43.90 28.92 2.27
N ALA A 49 44.54 28.89 1.13
CA ALA A 49 46.00 29.09 1.05
C ALA A 49 46.34 30.59 1.24
N LEU A 50 47.35 30.86 2.06
CA LEU A 50 47.86 32.23 2.32
C LEU A 50 48.92 32.60 1.29
N ARG A 51 48.72 33.76 0.68
CA ARG A 51 49.71 34.37 -0.20
C ARG A 51 50.77 35.06 0.63
N LEU A 52 51.95 34.45 0.74
CA LEU A 52 53.02 34.93 1.61
C LEU A 52 54.01 35.89 0.93
N ASN A 53 54.31 35.66 -0.33
CA ASN A 53 55.26 36.50 -1.08
C ASN A 53 55.10 36.23 -2.59
N LYS A 54 55.47 37.22 -3.40
CA LYS A 54 55.45 37.11 -4.88
C LYS A 54 56.35 35.98 -5.41
N THR A 55 57.37 35.61 -4.68
CA THR A 55 58.43 34.64 -5.11
C THR A 55 58.06 33.19 -4.76
N TYR A 56 57.37 32.94 -3.67
CA TYR A 56 57.06 31.59 -3.19
C TYR A 56 55.64 31.11 -3.46
N GLY A 57 54.77 31.95 -4.06
CA GLY A 57 53.41 31.60 -4.38
C GLY A 57 52.48 31.54 -3.18
N MET A 58 51.58 30.56 -3.19
CA MET A 58 50.59 30.32 -2.15
C MET A 58 51.04 29.22 -1.20
N MET A 59 50.91 29.43 0.08
CA MET A 59 51.24 28.43 1.11
C MET A 59 49.98 27.84 1.73
N GLY A 60 49.88 26.52 1.78
CA GLY A 60 48.75 25.80 2.40
C GLY A 60 48.68 26.05 3.89
N THR A 61 47.48 26.18 4.44
CA THR A 61 47.21 26.47 5.85
C THR A 61 46.70 25.29 6.61
N GLY A 62 46.53 24.12 5.94
CA GLY A 62 46.08 22.90 6.57
C GLY A 62 44.82 22.29 5.93
N ILE A 63 44.10 21.55 6.71
CA ILE A 63 42.87 20.81 6.34
C ILE A 63 41.72 21.20 7.29
N THR A 64 40.54 21.25 6.74
CA THR A 64 39.29 21.47 7.55
C THR A 64 38.33 20.34 7.28
N ALA A 65 37.73 19.79 8.34
CA ALA A 65 36.56 18.92 8.23
C ALA A 65 35.38 19.80 7.84
N SER A 66 34.86 19.65 6.62
CA SER A 66 33.76 20.47 6.11
C SER A 66 32.41 19.93 6.54
N ALA A 67 32.23 18.62 6.55
CA ALA A 67 30.99 17.98 6.95
C ALA A 67 31.22 16.51 7.33
N VAL A 68 30.28 15.94 8.09
CA VAL A 68 30.14 14.49 8.25
C VAL A 68 28.85 14.08 7.54
N GLU A 69 28.98 13.30 6.48
CA GLU A 69 27.88 12.96 5.60
C GLU A 69 27.62 11.46 5.58
N ARG A 70 26.34 11.09 5.41
CA ARG A 70 25.92 9.71 5.23
C ARG A 70 26.24 9.22 3.81
N GLN A 71 26.66 7.97 3.70
CA GLN A 71 26.79 7.29 2.40
C GLN A 71 25.47 6.53 2.13
N ARG A 72 24.48 7.21 1.57
CA ARG A 72 23.20 6.64 1.17
C ARG A 72 22.86 7.05 -0.27
N ASN A 73 22.14 6.22 -0.99
CA ASN A 73 21.77 6.46 -2.37
C ASN A 73 20.23 6.35 -2.52
N ALA A 74 19.57 7.48 -2.73
CA ALA A 74 18.13 7.60 -2.85
C ALA A 74 17.52 6.69 -3.94
N TYR A 75 18.25 6.40 -5.02
CA TYR A 75 17.77 5.47 -6.05
C TYR A 75 17.56 4.06 -5.52
N TYR A 76 18.47 3.55 -4.69
CA TYR A 76 18.31 2.23 -4.09
C TYR A 76 17.20 2.25 -3.01
N ASP A 77 17.03 3.36 -2.30
CA ASP A 77 15.95 3.50 -1.31
C ASP A 77 14.58 3.40 -1.99
N THR A 78 14.35 4.14 -3.08
CA THR A 78 13.10 4.06 -3.85
C THR A 78 12.85 2.66 -4.40
N LYS A 79 13.88 1.98 -4.90
CA LYS A 79 13.75 0.60 -5.37
C LYS A 79 13.44 -0.36 -4.24
N TYR A 80 14.05 -0.17 -3.07
CA TYR A 80 13.79 -0.97 -1.89
C TYR A 80 12.34 -0.82 -1.44
N TRP A 81 11.81 0.40 -1.29
CA TRP A 81 10.43 0.64 -0.85
C TRP A 81 9.41 0.00 -1.79
N SER A 82 9.60 0.17 -3.10
CA SER A 82 8.72 -0.46 -4.09
C SER A 82 8.78 -1.99 -4.06
N ALA A 83 9.97 -2.59 -3.86
CA ALA A 83 10.11 -4.03 -3.75
C ALA A 83 9.56 -4.56 -2.42
N ASN A 84 9.82 -3.85 -1.32
CA ASN A 84 9.37 -4.20 0.03
C ASN A 84 7.85 -4.19 0.13
N SER A 85 7.20 -3.19 -0.45
CA SER A 85 5.74 -3.10 -0.53
C SER A 85 5.13 -4.31 -1.25
N LYS A 86 5.66 -4.70 -2.41
CA LYS A 86 5.21 -5.89 -3.14
C LYS A 86 5.47 -7.18 -2.37
N TYR A 87 6.65 -7.30 -1.77
CA TYR A 87 6.99 -8.46 -0.94
C TYR A 87 5.99 -8.60 0.22
N SER A 88 5.71 -7.52 0.94
CA SER A 88 4.80 -7.51 2.08
C SER A 88 3.37 -7.84 1.68
N GLN A 89 2.92 -7.39 0.50
CA GLN A 89 1.63 -7.77 -0.06
C GLN A 89 1.50 -9.28 -0.24
N TYR A 90 2.45 -9.88 -0.97
CA TYR A 90 2.41 -11.32 -1.23
C TYR A 90 2.66 -12.16 0.02
N ASN A 91 3.51 -11.67 0.93
CA ASN A 91 3.77 -12.36 2.19
C ASN A 91 2.52 -12.39 3.08
N SER A 92 1.78 -11.30 3.16
CA SER A 92 0.50 -11.25 3.88
C SER A 92 -0.55 -12.18 3.25
N GLN A 93 -0.65 -12.18 1.92
CA GLN A 93 -1.53 -13.10 1.20
C GLN A 93 -1.16 -14.55 1.45
N HIS A 94 0.12 -14.89 1.37
CA HIS A 94 0.62 -16.25 1.60
C HIS A 94 0.27 -16.75 3.00
N ALA A 95 0.55 -15.94 4.04
CA ALA A 95 0.27 -16.32 5.43
C ALA A 95 -1.22 -16.62 5.67
N ASN A 96 -2.10 -15.77 5.14
CA ASN A 96 -3.55 -15.97 5.26
C ASN A 96 -4.04 -17.19 4.45
N LEU A 97 -3.47 -17.42 3.25
CA LEU A 97 -3.82 -18.60 2.44
C LEU A 97 -3.35 -19.91 3.07
N GLU A 98 -2.19 -19.93 3.73
CA GLU A 98 -1.74 -21.09 4.51
C GLU A 98 -2.72 -21.43 5.63
N GLN A 99 -3.25 -20.40 6.32
CA GLN A 99 -4.29 -20.64 7.34
C GLN A 99 -5.57 -21.21 6.74
N LEU A 100 -6.04 -20.68 5.60
CA LEU A 100 -7.21 -21.19 4.88
C LEU A 100 -6.99 -22.63 4.41
N GLN A 101 -5.80 -22.96 3.90
CA GLN A 101 -5.42 -24.31 3.50
C GLN A 101 -5.50 -25.29 4.69
N THR A 102 -5.12 -24.84 5.89
CA THR A 102 -5.22 -25.66 7.09
C THR A 102 -6.68 -26.00 7.44
N TYR A 103 -7.62 -25.07 7.26
CA TYR A 103 -9.04 -25.33 7.48
C TYR A 103 -9.62 -26.32 6.45
N MET A 104 -9.19 -26.25 5.19
CA MET A 104 -9.64 -27.19 4.17
C MET A 104 -9.09 -28.60 4.38
N ASN A 105 -7.95 -28.72 5.07
CA ASN A 105 -7.32 -30.00 5.45
C ASN A 105 -7.13 -31.01 4.29
N GLU A 106 -6.81 -30.47 3.09
CA GLU A 106 -6.65 -31.28 1.85
C GLU A 106 -5.26 -31.92 1.70
N MET A 107 -4.41 -31.86 2.74
CA MET A 107 -3.02 -32.36 2.67
C MET A 107 -2.91 -33.87 2.62
N THR A 108 -3.97 -34.59 2.97
CA THR A 108 -4.02 -36.07 2.90
C THR A 108 -5.29 -36.53 2.22
N SER A 109 -5.21 -37.62 1.44
CA SER A 109 -6.37 -38.21 0.76
C SER A 109 -7.40 -38.82 1.74
N GLU A 110 -7.09 -38.87 3.03
CA GLU A 110 -7.94 -39.43 4.08
C GLU A 110 -8.66 -38.42 4.94
N ALA A 111 -8.45 -37.11 4.65
CA ALA A 111 -9.09 -36.01 5.37
C ALA A 111 -9.40 -34.87 4.39
N GLY A 112 -10.24 -33.92 4.81
CA GLY A 112 -10.57 -32.73 4.05
C GLY A 112 -11.85 -32.81 3.24
N TYR A 113 -12.14 -31.71 2.54
CA TYR A 113 -13.38 -31.55 1.77
C TYR A 113 -13.57 -32.63 0.69
N THR A 114 -12.51 -32.99 -0.02
CA THR A 114 -12.55 -34.01 -1.09
C THR A 114 -12.99 -35.35 -0.57
N LYS A 115 -12.56 -35.79 0.62
CA LYS A 115 -13.00 -37.00 1.25
C LYS A 115 -14.50 -37.01 1.55
N TRP A 116 -14.98 -35.95 2.18
CA TRP A 116 -16.40 -35.81 2.51
C TRP A 116 -17.29 -35.81 1.26
N MET A 117 -16.82 -35.21 0.16
CA MET A 117 -17.50 -35.28 -1.15
C MET A 117 -17.54 -36.68 -1.71
N ALA A 118 -16.44 -37.43 -1.58
CA ALA A 118 -16.39 -38.83 -2.02
C ALA A 118 -17.34 -39.73 -1.19
N GLU A 119 -17.31 -39.62 0.13
CA GLU A 119 -18.21 -40.36 1.03
C GLU A 119 -19.68 -40.05 0.74
N MET A 120 -20.02 -38.81 0.48
CA MET A 120 -21.37 -38.40 0.09
C MET A 120 -21.78 -39.00 -1.27
N SER A 121 -20.85 -38.99 -2.25
CA SER A 121 -21.08 -39.63 -3.56
C SER A 121 -21.30 -41.12 -3.46
N ASP A 122 -20.49 -41.83 -2.66
CA ASP A 122 -20.60 -43.25 -2.43
C ASP A 122 -21.93 -43.62 -1.74
N ALA A 123 -22.32 -42.84 -0.73
CA ALA A 123 -23.60 -43.02 -0.05
C ALA A 123 -24.80 -42.79 -0.99
N MET A 124 -24.70 -41.84 -1.93
CA MET A 124 -25.71 -41.61 -2.97
C MET A 124 -25.79 -42.79 -3.95
N GLN A 125 -24.66 -43.34 -4.33
CA GLN A 125 -24.57 -44.52 -5.23
C GLN A 125 -25.18 -45.77 -4.56
N ASP A 126 -24.86 -46.01 -3.29
CA ASP A 126 -25.44 -47.13 -2.52
C ASP A 126 -26.97 -47.00 -2.41
N LEU A 127 -27.45 -45.79 -2.12
CA LEU A 127 -28.87 -45.50 -2.09
C LEU A 127 -29.56 -45.75 -3.43
N SER A 128 -28.90 -45.38 -4.53
CA SER A 128 -29.40 -45.64 -5.90
C SER A 128 -29.51 -47.10 -6.22
N THR A 129 -28.57 -47.95 -5.73
CA THR A 129 -28.55 -49.40 -5.98
C THR A 129 -29.52 -50.17 -5.09
N LYS A 130 -29.77 -49.72 -3.85
CA LYS A 130 -30.62 -50.36 -2.84
C LYS A 130 -31.63 -49.41 -2.20
N PRO A 131 -32.55 -48.79 -2.96
CA PRO A 131 -33.41 -47.72 -2.47
C PRO A 131 -34.46 -48.21 -1.44
N ALA A 132 -34.79 -49.48 -1.38
CA ALA A 132 -35.73 -50.05 -0.44
C ALA A 132 -35.10 -50.45 0.90
N ASP A 133 -33.77 -50.54 0.99
CA ASP A 133 -33.06 -50.92 2.20
C ASP A 133 -33.05 -49.77 3.21
N TYR A 134 -33.58 -50.07 4.41
CA TYR A 134 -33.65 -49.11 5.51
C TYR A 134 -32.26 -48.65 6.00
N THR A 135 -31.30 -49.59 6.04
CA THR A 135 -29.91 -49.29 6.48
C THR A 135 -29.23 -48.30 5.53
N THR A 136 -29.37 -48.53 4.22
CA THR A 136 -28.79 -47.65 3.20
C THR A 136 -29.36 -46.24 3.26
N ARG A 137 -30.69 -46.12 3.52
CA ARG A 137 -31.34 -44.80 3.69
C ARG A 137 -30.83 -44.05 4.92
N ILE A 138 -30.66 -44.74 6.04
CA ILE A 138 -30.12 -44.14 7.28
C ILE A 138 -28.64 -43.76 7.06
N SER A 139 -27.85 -44.63 6.45
CA SER A 139 -26.46 -44.34 6.15
C SER A 139 -26.31 -43.08 5.31
N PHE A 140 -27.10 -42.94 4.23
CA PHE A 140 -27.11 -41.73 3.41
C PHE A 140 -27.50 -40.50 4.21
N ALA A 141 -28.55 -40.58 5.04
CA ALA A 141 -29.00 -39.43 5.84
C ALA A 141 -27.91 -38.98 6.84
N LEU A 142 -27.24 -39.91 7.52
CA LEU A 142 -26.14 -39.58 8.43
C LEU A 142 -24.92 -39.00 7.72
N THR A 143 -24.57 -39.54 6.55
CA THR A 143 -23.46 -38.98 5.74
C THR A 143 -23.78 -37.58 5.24
N ALA A 144 -25.05 -37.34 4.82
CA ALA A 144 -25.50 -36.02 4.40
C ALA A 144 -25.49 -35.01 5.55
N ASP A 145 -25.91 -35.42 6.74
CA ASP A 145 -25.86 -34.60 7.95
C ASP A 145 -24.43 -34.22 8.31
N SER A 146 -23.53 -35.22 8.38
CA SER A 146 -22.10 -34.99 8.64
C SER A 146 -21.43 -34.10 7.59
N PHE A 147 -21.79 -34.26 6.31
CA PHE A 147 -21.29 -33.39 5.23
C PHE A 147 -21.75 -31.96 5.43
N THR A 148 -23.02 -31.77 5.79
CA THR A 148 -23.62 -30.45 6.03
C THR A 148 -22.93 -29.75 7.23
N ASP A 149 -22.71 -30.50 8.31
CA ASP A 149 -22.00 -29.99 9.49
C ASP A 149 -20.58 -29.54 9.14
N MET A 150 -19.83 -30.33 8.37
CA MET A 150 -18.48 -29.97 7.91
C MET A 150 -18.50 -28.68 7.04
N VAL A 151 -19.45 -28.56 6.12
CA VAL A 151 -19.56 -27.35 5.28
C VAL A 151 -19.90 -26.12 6.12
N ASN A 152 -20.76 -26.25 7.10
CA ASN A 152 -21.10 -25.18 8.03
C ASN A 152 -19.91 -24.76 8.90
N GLU A 153 -19.14 -25.74 9.40
CA GLU A 153 -17.90 -25.45 10.15
C GLU A 153 -16.89 -24.71 9.29
N LEU A 154 -16.68 -25.17 8.04
CA LEU A 154 -15.77 -24.54 7.10
C LEU A 154 -16.19 -23.08 6.80
N ALA A 155 -17.49 -22.85 6.56
CA ALA A 155 -18.03 -21.52 6.35
C ALA A 155 -17.80 -20.61 7.58
N SER A 156 -18.03 -21.14 8.78
CA SER A 156 -17.79 -20.40 10.03
C SER A 156 -16.32 -20.05 10.21
N ASN A 157 -15.39 -20.97 9.88
CA ASN A 157 -13.96 -20.72 9.93
C ASN A 157 -13.52 -19.62 8.93
N PHE A 158 -14.07 -19.63 7.71
CA PHE A 158 -13.80 -18.59 6.72
C PHE A 158 -14.32 -17.21 7.17
N GLN A 159 -15.52 -17.15 7.72
CA GLN A 159 -16.07 -15.92 8.28
C GLN A 159 -15.25 -15.40 9.46
N SER A 160 -14.78 -16.29 10.34
CA SER A 160 -13.90 -15.91 11.44
C SER A 160 -12.56 -15.35 10.94
N THR A 161 -11.98 -15.97 9.90
CA THR A 161 -10.75 -15.47 9.26
C THR A 161 -10.98 -14.11 8.62
N GLN A 162 -12.10 -13.90 7.92
CA GLN A 162 -12.46 -12.61 7.34
C GLN A 162 -12.53 -11.50 8.39
N LYS A 163 -13.10 -11.80 9.56
CA LYS A 163 -13.12 -10.87 10.69
C LYS A 163 -11.72 -10.57 11.22
N THR A 164 -10.88 -11.59 11.41
CA THR A 164 -9.50 -11.41 11.86
C THR A 164 -8.71 -10.54 10.90
N ILE A 165 -8.84 -10.75 9.58
CA ILE A 165 -8.20 -9.92 8.57
C ILE A 165 -8.72 -8.48 8.64
N ASN A 166 -10.00 -8.28 8.91
CA ASN A 166 -10.56 -6.94 9.10
C ASN A 166 -9.94 -6.22 10.30
N ASP A 167 -9.79 -6.92 11.43
CA ASP A 167 -9.12 -6.37 12.62
C ASP A 167 -7.65 -6.03 12.34
N GLU A 168 -6.96 -6.84 11.51
CA GLU A 168 -5.61 -6.53 11.04
C GLU A 168 -5.55 -5.28 10.14
N VAL A 169 -6.58 -5.01 9.34
CA VAL A 169 -6.68 -3.77 8.56
C VAL A 169 -6.74 -2.56 9.48
N GLU A 170 -7.54 -2.62 10.54
CA GLU A 170 -7.66 -1.53 11.54
C GLU A 170 -6.30 -1.24 12.19
N LEU A 171 -5.58 -2.30 12.60
CA LEU A 171 -4.24 -2.16 13.18
C LEU A 171 -3.26 -1.58 12.16
N ALA A 172 -3.30 -2.02 10.91
CA ALA A 172 -2.43 -1.53 9.86
C ALA A 172 -2.64 -0.03 9.57
N VAL A 173 -3.89 0.44 9.55
CA VAL A 173 -4.22 1.87 9.40
C VAL A 173 -3.69 2.68 10.59
N SER A 174 -3.87 2.19 11.82
CA SER A 174 -3.34 2.84 13.02
C SER A 174 -1.82 2.98 12.97
N GLU A 175 -1.11 1.95 12.49
CA GLU A 175 0.35 1.98 12.37
C GLU A 175 0.81 2.95 11.26
N VAL A 176 0.11 3.00 10.12
CA VAL A 176 0.39 3.99 9.05
C VAL A 176 0.27 5.41 9.59
N ASN A 177 -0.78 5.72 10.35
CA ASN A 177 -0.98 7.03 10.96
C ASN A 177 0.12 7.36 11.99
N SER A 178 0.49 6.39 12.82
CA SER A 178 1.59 6.55 13.79
C SER A 178 2.92 6.82 13.09
N LEU A 179 3.23 6.09 12.02
CA LEU A 179 4.44 6.30 11.22
C LEU A 179 4.43 7.65 10.49
N ALA A 180 3.30 8.06 9.94
CA ALA A 180 3.16 9.38 9.30
C ALA A 180 3.49 10.52 10.28
N LYS A 181 2.94 10.45 11.49
CA LYS A 181 3.24 11.40 12.56
C LYS A 181 4.72 11.41 12.95
N GLN A 182 5.32 10.24 13.18
CA GLN A 182 6.74 10.11 13.54
C GLN A 182 7.66 10.65 12.43
N ILE A 183 7.35 10.39 11.16
CA ILE A 183 8.12 10.90 10.03
C ILE A 183 8.03 12.43 9.98
N TYR A 184 6.85 13.00 10.20
CA TYR A 184 6.67 14.44 10.28
C TYR A 184 7.50 15.06 11.40
N GLU A 185 7.40 14.54 12.63
CA GLU A 185 8.14 15.02 13.79
C GLU A 185 9.66 14.96 13.54
N LEU A 186 10.19 13.82 13.06
CA LEU A 186 11.59 13.68 12.70
C LEU A 186 12.03 14.64 11.58
N THR A 187 11.15 14.92 10.61
CA THR A 187 11.44 15.87 9.55
C THR A 187 11.57 17.29 10.10
N GLN A 188 10.72 17.71 11.04
CA GLN A 188 10.83 19.02 11.69
C GLN A 188 12.11 19.15 12.54
N GLU A 189 12.49 18.07 13.24
CA GLU A 189 13.76 18.03 13.99
C GLU A 189 14.97 18.14 13.04
N ILE A 190 14.98 17.41 11.93
CA ILE A 190 16.03 17.48 10.90
C ILE A 190 16.15 18.89 10.36
N ILE A 191 15.04 19.51 9.95
CA ILE A 191 15.02 20.89 9.45
C ILE A 191 15.62 21.86 10.49
N THR A 192 15.24 21.71 11.75
CA THR A 192 15.75 22.57 12.85
C THR A 192 17.26 22.44 13.03
N VAL A 193 17.82 21.24 12.93
CA VAL A 193 19.26 21.02 13.05
C VAL A 193 20.02 21.56 11.83
N GLU A 194 19.49 21.28 10.63
CA GLU A 194 20.18 21.65 9.37
C GLU A 194 20.12 23.14 9.06
N LEU A 195 19.05 23.84 9.44
CA LEU A 195 18.98 25.30 9.37
C LEU A 195 20.02 25.99 10.28
N LYS A 196 20.48 25.32 11.33
CA LYS A 196 21.57 25.80 12.21
C LYS A 196 22.96 25.42 11.68
N GLY A 197 23.05 24.81 10.49
CA GLY A 197 24.30 24.41 9.84
C GLY A 197 24.87 23.05 10.30
N GLY A 198 24.09 22.25 11.02
CA GLY A 198 24.43 20.86 11.37
C GLY A 198 23.97 19.86 10.32
N ASN A 199 24.51 18.64 10.34
CA ASN A 199 24.01 17.51 9.57
C ASN A 199 23.28 16.55 10.52
N ALA A 200 21.98 16.33 10.28
CA ALA A 200 21.11 15.52 11.14
C ALA A 200 21.16 14.03 10.75
N ASN A 201 22.39 13.44 10.66
CA ASN A 201 22.59 12.09 10.12
C ASN A 201 21.76 11.01 10.83
N ASP A 202 21.82 10.96 12.17
CA ASP A 202 21.13 9.93 12.94
C ASP A 202 19.61 10.09 12.94
N LEU A 203 19.12 11.34 12.86
CA LEU A 203 17.67 11.61 12.71
C LEU A 203 17.17 11.19 11.33
N ARG A 204 17.99 11.44 10.30
CA ARG A 204 17.70 10.97 8.93
C ARG A 204 17.70 9.46 8.83
N ASP A 205 18.56 8.75 9.58
CA ASP A 205 18.58 7.29 9.63
C ASP A 205 17.32 6.76 10.33
N LYS A 206 16.92 7.36 11.46
CA LYS A 206 15.66 7.02 12.14
C LYS A 206 14.45 7.24 11.24
N ARG A 207 14.39 8.41 10.56
CA ARG A 207 13.33 8.70 9.59
C ARG A 207 13.31 7.66 8.45
N GLY A 208 14.49 7.24 7.96
CA GLY A 208 14.62 6.19 6.96
C GLY A 208 14.01 4.87 7.42
N VAL A 209 14.24 4.46 8.67
CA VAL A 209 13.62 3.25 9.24
C VAL A 209 12.09 3.37 9.30
N CYS A 210 11.56 4.54 9.68
CA CYS A 210 10.11 4.76 9.67
C CYS A 210 9.53 4.64 8.25
N ILE A 211 10.21 5.18 7.22
CA ILE A 211 9.78 5.07 5.82
C ILE A 211 9.91 3.62 5.33
N ASP A 212 10.98 2.91 5.68
CA ASP A 212 11.17 1.49 5.36
C ASP A 212 10.00 0.67 5.93
N THR A 213 9.61 0.91 7.20
CA THR A 213 8.47 0.24 7.84
C THR A 213 7.14 0.66 7.19
N LEU A 214 6.95 1.95 6.88
CA LEU A 214 5.75 2.43 6.18
C LEU A 214 5.58 1.73 4.82
N SER A 215 6.68 1.50 4.10
CA SER A 215 6.67 0.80 2.82
C SER A 215 6.23 -0.68 2.91
N GLU A 216 6.26 -1.29 4.09
CA GLU A 216 5.70 -2.63 4.31
C GLU A 216 4.17 -2.60 4.28
N TYR A 217 3.56 -1.55 4.83
CA TYR A 217 2.11 -1.41 4.89
C TYR A 217 1.51 -0.91 3.60
N ILE A 218 2.20 0.02 2.93
CA ILE A 218 1.68 0.71 1.74
C ILE A 218 2.80 1.16 0.81
N ASN A 219 2.53 1.24 -0.48
CA ASN A 219 3.49 1.80 -1.44
C ASN A 219 3.62 3.31 -1.26
N VAL A 220 4.85 3.78 -1.08
CA VAL A 220 5.19 5.18 -0.84
C VAL A 220 5.96 5.78 -2.01
N ASP A 221 5.62 7.01 -2.36
CA ASP A 221 6.40 7.87 -3.24
C ASP A 221 6.99 9.01 -2.40
N VAL A 222 8.32 9.05 -2.34
CA VAL A 222 9.07 9.94 -1.44
C VAL A 222 9.88 10.92 -2.26
N ASP A 223 9.63 12.20 -2.05
CA ASP A 223 10.33 13.30 -2.71
C ASP A 223 10.98 14.22 -1.65
N GLU A 224 12.28 14.45 -1.77
CA GLU A 224 13.03 15.32 -0.87
C GLU A 224 13.51 16.56 -1.63
N ARG A 225 13.09 17.74 -1.19
CA ARG A 225 13.41 19.01 -1.83
C ARG A 225 14.10 19.97 -0.88
N SER A 226 15.03 20.76 -1.42
CA SER A 226 15.65 21.85 -0.65
C SER A 226 14.63 22.92 -0.31
N ILE A 227 14.69 23.44 0.90
CA ILE A 227 13.86 24.54 1.33
C ILE A 227 14.41 25.82 0.69
N MET A 228 13.54 26.55 -0.01
CA MET A 228 13.88 27.83 -0.61
C MET A 228 13.40 28.96 0.30
N TYR A 229 14.24 29.95 0.57
CA TYR A 229 13.87 31.14 1.30
C TYR A 229 14.22 32.42 0.51
N GLY A 230 13.43 33.46 0.66
CA GLY A 230 13.52 34.70 -0.14
C GLY A 230 12.24 34.94 -0.93
N VAL A 231 12.14 36.13 -1.57
CA VAL A 231 10.95 36.52 -2.32
C VAL A 231 11.30 36.76 -3.79
N GLY A 232 10.52 36.18 -4.69
CA GLY A 232 10.69 36.39 -6.14
C GLY A 232 11.96 35.75 -6.70
N ASN A 233 12.76 36.53 -7.44
CA ASN A 233 13.99 36.05 -8.08
C ASN A 233 15.19 35.94 -7.12
N ASP A 234 15.06 36.42 -5.88
CA ASP A 234 16.11 36.41 -4.86
C ASP A 234 15.98 35.18 -3.92
N GLN A 235 15.39 34.08 -4.39
CA GLN A 235 15.31 32.84 -3.62
C GLN A 235 16.68 32.23 -3.48
N VAL A 236 17.04 31.88 -2.24
CA VAL A 236 18.27 31.18 -1.87
C VAL A 236 17.93 29.82 -1.32
N GLU A 237 18.68 28.82 -1.73
CA GLU A 237 18.54 27.46 -1.22
C GLU A 237 19.05 27.36 0.23
N ALA A 238 18.20 26.88 1.12
CA ALA A 238 18.59 26.58 2.49
C ALA A 238 19.41 25.28 2.56
N ASN A 239 20.22 25.16 3.60
CA ASN A 239 20.97 23.91 3.85
C ASN A 239 20.05 22.74 4.32
N ALA A 240 18.79 23.03 4.56
CA ALA A 240 17.79 22.07 5.02
C ALA A 240 16.90 21.59 3.86
N LYS A 241 16.47 20.32 3.95
CA LYS A 241 15.55 19.73 2.98
C LYS A 241 14.25 19.33 3.66
N THR A 242 13.14 19.61 2.97
CA THR A 242 11.82 19.09 3.34
C THR A 242 11.56 17.76 2.65
N LEU A 243 10.66 16.97 3.22
CA LEU A 243 10.24 15.66 2.70
C LEU A 243 8.76 15.69 2.41
N THR A 244 8.39 15.19 1.24
CA THR A 244 6.98 14.94 0.90
C THR A 244 6.81 13.45 0.62
N ILE A 245 5.85 12.82 1.30
CA ILE A 245 5.48 11.42 1.07
C ILE A 245 4.06 11.41 0.51
N ARG A 246 3.90 10.70 -0.61
CA ARG A 246 2.60 10.45 -1.24
C ARG A 246 2.27 8.97 -1.23
N ILE A 247 0.98 8.69 -1.05
CA ILE A 247 0.38 7.36 -1.22
C ILE A 247 -0.80 7.49 -2.19
N ASN A 248 -0.84 6.66 -3.22
CA ASN A 248 -1.85 6.75 -4.30
C ASN A 248 -1.95 8.13 -4.97
N GLY A 249 -0.88 8.93 -4.94
CA GLY A 249 -0.86 10.29 -5.48
C GLY A 249 -1.24 11.38 -4.49
N GLU A 250 -1.90 11.05 -3.38
CA GLU A 250 -2.28 11.98 -2.31
C GLU A 250 -1.17 12.14 -1.27
N ILE A 251 -1.08 13.32 -0.67
CA ILE A 251 -0.05 13.65 0.31
C ILE A 251 -0.38 13.01 1.66
N LEU A 252 0.52 12.18 2.17
CA LEU A 252 0.46 11.65 3.54
C LEU A 252 1.22 12.53 4.52
N VAL A 253 2.45 12.95 4.14
CA VAL A 253 3.31 13.82 4.96
C VAL A 253 3.92 14.90 4.08
N ASP A 254 3.92 16.14 4.53
CA ASP A 254 4.63 17.25 3.90
C ASP A 254 5.28 18.17 4.95
N GLU A 255 5.72 19.35 4.51
CA GLU A 255 6.34 20.36 5.39
C GLU A 255 5.35 21.02 6.35
N LEU A 256 4.07 21.05 6.01
CA LEU A 256 3.01 21.73 6.77
C LEU A 256 2.37 20.81 7.81
N GLY A 257 2.35 19.49 7.54
CA GLY A 257 1.69 18.56 8.42
C GLY A 257 1.72 17.12 7.90
N TYR A 258 0.83 16.32 8.46
CA TYR A 258 0.57 14.97 8.00
C TYR A 258 -0.94 14.74 7.94
N ASN A 259 -1.36 13.93 7.01
CA ASN A 259 -2.74 13.46 6.87
C ASN A 259 -2.89 12.08 7.49
N GLU A 260 -4.06 11.80 8.01
CA GLU A 260 -4.38 10.51 8.61
C GLU A 260 -5.40 9.75 7.75
N LEU A 261 -5.36 8.44 7.86
CA LEU A 261 -6.39 7.55 7.34
C LEU A 261 -7.38 7.22 8.46
N THR A 262 -8.64 7.05 8.10
CA THR A 262 -9.69 6.59 9.01
C THR A 262 -10.40 5.39 8.41
N ILE A 263 -11.03 4.59 9.25
CA ILE A 263 -11.80 3.41 8.86
C ILE A 263 -13.28 3.69 9.05
N VAL A 264 -14.08 3.21 8.12
CA VAL A 264 -15.54 3.34 8.16
C VAL A 264 -16.16 1.96 7.90
N PRO A 265 -17.04 1.47 8.77
CA PRO A 265 -17.77 0.24 8.50
C PRO A 265 -18.60 0.36 7.21
N ARG A 266 -18.59 -0.70 6.41
CA ARG A 266 -19.41 -0.77 5.21
C ARG A 266 -20.89 -0.77 5.58
N GLU A 267 -21.68 0.04 4.90
CA GLU A 267 -23.13 0.03 5.05
C GLU A 267 -23.78 -1.22 4.44
N GLN A 268 -23.12 -1.78 3.41
CA GLN A 268 -23.64 -2.94 2.68
C GLN A 268 -22.55 -4.01 2.53
N LYS A 269 -22.98 -5.26 2.63
CA LYS A 269 -22.13 -6.42 2.35
C LYS A 269 -21.83 -6.52 0.87
N VAL A 270 -20.60 -6.89 0.52
CA VAL A 270 -20.21 -7.22 -0.86
C VAL A 270 -20.83 -8.56 -1.27
N ASN A 271 -20.79 -9.55 -0.37
CA ASN A 271 -21.44 -10.84 -0.54
C ASN A 271 -22.41 -11.07 0.61
N GLN A 272 -23.49 -11.83 0.36
CA GLN A 272 -24.48 -12.13 1.40
C GLN A 272 -23.89 -12.80 2.64
N ASN A 273 -22.82 -13.59 2.45
CA ASN A 273 -22.17 -14.35 3.51
C ASN A 273 -21.01 -13.61 4.18
N ASP A 274 -20.70 -12.37 3.77
CA ASP A 274 -19.67 -11.56 4.42
C ASP A 274 -20.07 -11.26 5.87
N GLN A 275 -19.06 -11.11 6.73
CA GLN A 275 -19.26 -10.63 8.08
C GLN A 275 -19.82 -9.20 8.09
N ASP A 276 -20.62 -8.89 9.11
CA ASP A 276 -21.05 -7.51 9.36
C ASP A 276 -19.89 -6.67 9.89
N GLY A 277 -19.87 -5.39 9.53
CA GLY A 277 -18.89 -4.45 10.07
C GLY A 277 -17.50 -4.51 9.42
N LEU A 278 -17.38 -5.10 8.24
CA LEU A 278 -16.14 -4.96 7.46
C LEU A 278 -15.89 -3.49 7.15
N VAL A 279 -14.66 -3.03 7.30
CA VAL A 279 -14.30 -1.63 7.16
C VAL A 279 -13.66 -1.32 5.80
N ASP A 280 -13.90 -0.10 5.33
CA ASP A 280 -13.16 0.53 4.24
C ASP A 280 -12.31 1.68 4.78
N ILE A 281 -11.27 2.06 4.03
CA ILE A 281 -10.32 3.10 4.42
C ILE A 281 -10.70 4.40 3.70
N TYR A 282 -10.65 5.50 4.43
CA TYR A 282 -10.88 6.85 3.93
C TYR A 282 -9.77 7.78 4.42
N TRP A 283 -9.53 8.85 3.69
CA TRP A 283 -8.78 9.97 4.22
C TRP A 283 -9.56 10.64 5.34
N LYS A 284 -8.89 11.02 6.41
CA LYS A 284 -9.51 11.72 7.54
C LYS A 284 -9.50 13.22 7.28
N ASN A 285 -10.65 13.85 7.38
CA ASN A 285 -10.77 15.30 7.29
C ASN A 285 -10.30 15.99 8.60
N ALA A 286 -10.07 17.30 8.54
CA ALA A 286 -9.66 18.10 9.70
C ALA A 286 -10.71 18.17 10.83
N ASP A 287 -11.97 17.84 10.54
CA ASP A 287 -13.07 17.75 11.50
C ASP A 287 -13.30 16.33 12.05
N ASP A 288 -12.32 15.44 11.89
CA ASP A 288 -12.37 14.02 12.27
C ASP A 288 -13.40 13.17 11.50
N THR A 289 -14.03 13.69 10.46
CA THR A 289 -14.95 12.95 9.59
C THR A 289 -14.20 12.16 8.52
N ALA A 290 -14.86 11.15 7.94
CA ALA A 290 -14.37 10.47 6.75
C ALA A 290 -14.45 11.39 5.54
N GLY A 291 -13.33 11.52 4.84
CA GLY A 291 -13.20 12.31 3.63
C GLY A 291 -13.27 11.46 2.37
N GLU A 292 -12.25 11.57 1.52
CA GLU A 292 -12.18 10.84 0.26
C GLU A 292 -11.86 9.35 0.48
N PHE A 293 -12.47 8.48 -0.30
CA PHE A 293 -12.25 7.04 -0.26
C PHE A 293 -10.81 6.69 -0.64
N PHE A 294 -10.14 5.89 0.19
CA PHE A 294 -8.81 5.40 -0.08
C PHE A 294 -8.86 4.10 -0.88
N ASN A 295 -8.48 4.14 -2.15
CA ASN A 295 -8.50 2.96 -3.00
C ASN A 295 -7.31 2.04 -2.75
N THR A 296 -7.56 0.91 -2.14
CA THR A 296 -6.58 -0.12 -1.86
C THR A 296 -6.12 -0.91 -3.09
N ALA A 297 -6.88 -0.89 -4.18
CA ALA A 297 -6.53 -1.64 -5.39
C ALA A 297 -5.40 -1.00 -6.21
N ASN A 298 -5.21 0.31 -6.08
CA ASN A 298 -4.13 1.03 -6.77
C ASN A 298 -2.82 1.07 -5.97
N THR A 299 -2.79 0.43 -4.81
CA THR A 299 -1.61 0.38 -3.96
C THR A 299 -1.08 -1.05 -3.85
N THR A 300 0.14 -1.17 -3.36
CA THR A 300 0.74 -2.44 -2.93
C THR A 300 1.07 -2.32 -1.45
N GLY A 301 1.44 -3.41 -0.80
CA GLY A 301 1.75 -3.46 0.62
C GLY A 301 0.83 -4.40 1.37
N ARG A 302 1.08 -4.53 2.68
CA ARG A 302 0.31 -5.42 3.55
C ARG A 302 -1.18 -5.11 3.50
N ILE A 303 -1.56 -3.82 3.50
CA ILE A 303 -2.97 -3.39 3.43
C ILE A 303 -3.64 -3.94 2.17
N ALA A 304 -3.04 -3.78 1.00
CA ALA A 304 -3.57 -4.32 -0.24
C ALA A 304 -3.66 -5.86 -0.20
N GLY A 305 -2.67 -6.53 0.40
CA GLY A 305 -2.68 -7.98 0.61
C GLY A 305 -3.84 -8.45 1.47
N LEU A 306 -4.13 -7.75 2.57
CA LEU A 306 -5.24 -8.03 3.47
C LEU A 306 -6.59 -7.86 2.78
N PHE A 307 -6.79 -6.76 2.04
CA PHE A 307 -8.02 -6.52 1.29
C PHE A 307 -8.25 -7.59 0.21
N ASN A 308 -7.19 -7.98 -0.51
CA ASN A 308 -7.30 -9.01 -1.55
C ASN A 308 -7.74 -10.37 -1.01
N ILE A 309 -7.33 -10.74 0.21
CA ILE A 309 -7.78 -11.98 0.85
C ILE A 309 -9.17 -11.82 1.47
N ARG A 310 -9.41 -10.71 2.17
CA ARG A 310 -10.67 -10.45 2.87
C ARG A 310 -11.87 -10.39 1.92
N ASP A 311 -11.70 -9.67 0.82
CA ASP A 311 -12.78 -9.43 -0.15
C ASP A 311 -12.74 -10.46 -1.32
N GLY A 312 -11.67 -11.24 -1.42
CA GLY A 312 -11.46 -12.23 -2.47
C GLY A 312 -11.41 -11.61 -3.88
N ASN A 313 -11.72 -12.41 -4.88
CA ASN A 313 -11.75 -11.96 -6.27
C ASN A 313 -12.90 -10.99 -6.58
N ASN A 314 -13.81 -10.80 -5.64
CA ASN A 314 -14.94 -9.87 -5.79
C ASN A 314 -14.50 -8.39 -5.68
N GLY A 315 -13.28 -8.14 -5.23
CA GLY A 315 -12.69 -6.81 -5.04
C GLY A 315 -11.64 -6.44 -6.09
N GLU A 316 -11.51 -7.18 -7.20
CA GLU A 316 -10.60 -6.72 -8.27
C GLU A 316 -11.10 -5.40 -8.83
N VAL A 317 -10.32 -4.36 -8.60
CA VAL A 317 -10.59 -3.00 -9.03
C VAL A 317 -9.73 -2.70 -10.25
N PHE A 318 -10.36 -2.28 -11.32
CA PHE A 318 -9.66 -1.79 -12.50
C PHE A 318 -9.58 -0.27 -12.41
N SER A 319 -8.38 0.27 -12.53
CA SER A 319 -8.21 1.70 -12.69
C SER A 319 -8.68 2.12 -14.07
N GLY A 320 -9.51 3.12 -14.12
CA GLY A 320 -9.99 3.69 -15.35
C GLY A 320 -10.42 5.13 -15.16
N LYS A 321 -10.81 5.75 -16.25
CA LYS A 321 -11.41 7.09 -16.22
C LYS A 321 -12.85 7.00 -16.66
N THR A 322 -13.75 7.64 -15.95
CA THR A 322 -15.10 7.88 -16.45
C THR A 322 -15.02 8.81 -17.64
N THR A 323 -15.45 8.34 -18.81
CA THR A 323 -15.37 9.10 -20.08
C THR A 323 -16.71 9.65 -20.52
N ALA A 324 -17.81 9.05 -20.05
CA ALA A 324 -19.15 9.56 -20.30
C ALA A 324 -20.08 9.12 -19.17
N VAL A 325 -21.02 10.00 -18.82
CA VAL A 325 -22.10 9.74 -17.87
C VAL A 325 -23.40 10.20 -18.49
N SER A 326 -24.43 9.36 -18.42
CA SER A 326 -25.79 9.67 -18.85
C SER A 326 -26.76 9.44 -17.70
N ASP A 327 -27.63 10.39 -17.44
CA ASP A 327 -28.66 10.25 -16.41
C ASP A 327 -29.97 9.63 -16.94
N ASN A 328 -30.14 9.57 -18.26
CA ASN A 328 -31.37 9.01 -18.86
C ASN A 328 -31.10 8.40 -20.26
N PRO A 329 -30.94 7.09 -20.40
CA PRO A 329 -30.86 6.11 -19.31
C PRO A 329 -29.60 6.29 -18.44
N PRO A 330 -29.65 5.84 -17.17
CA PRO A 330 -28.49 5.96 -16.29
C PRO A 330 -27.40 4.99 -16.72
N GLU A 331 -26.35 5.52 -17.32
CA GLU A 331 -25.23 4.77 -17.88
C GLU A 331 -23.90 5.46 -17.55
N VAL A 332 -22.87 4.68 -17.30
CA VAL A 332 -21.50 5.18 -17.10
C VAL A 332 -20.54 4.43 -18.01
N THR A 333 -19.81 5.17 -18.82
CA THR A 333 -18.72 4.61 -19.64
C THR A 333 -17.37 4.86 -18.94
N VAL A 334 -16.61 3.82 -18.86
CA VAL A 334 -15.30 3.81 -18.25
C VAL A 334 -14.25 3.35 -19.22
N SER A 335 -13.21 4.14 -19.40
CA SER A 335 -12.01 3.77 -20.14
C SER A 335 -10.99 3.16 -19.18
N LEU A 336 -10.51 1.96 -19.49
CA LEU A 336 -9.49 1.28 -18.71
C LEU A 336 -8.13 1.94 -18.91
N ALA A 337 -7.33 1.99 -17.85
CA ALA A 337 -5.96 2.51 -17.91
C ALA A 337 -5.05 1.63 -18.78
N GLU A 338 -5.33 0.31 -18.80
CA GLU A 338 -4.65 -0.68 -19.65
C GLU A 338 -5.69 -1.55 -20.35
N SER A 339 -5.50 -1.80 -21.64
CA SER A 339 -6.37 -2.71 -22.41
C SER A 339 -6.17 -4.16 -21.94
N VAL A 340 -7.25 -4.86 -21.62
CA VAL A 340 -7.23 -6.22 -21.07
C VAL A 340 -7.88 -7.21 -22.03
N ALA A 341 -7.33 -8.42 -22.15
CA ALA A 341 -7.94 -9.45 -22.96
C ALA A 341 -9.23 -9.96 -22.29
N MET A 342 -10.33 -10.02 -23.06
CA MET A 342 -11.64 -10.42 -22.53
C MET A 342 -11.65 -11.83 -21.92
N LYS A 343 -10.82 -12.74 -22.42
CA LYS A 343 -10.64 -14.08 -21.85
C LYS A 343 -10.08 -14.08 -20.43
N ASP A 344 -9.42 -13.00 -20.04
CA ASP A 344 -8.81 -12.84 -18.72
C ASP A 344 -9.76 -12.15 -17.73
N LEU A 345 -10.99 -11.85 -18.14
CA LEU A 345 -12.00 -11.19 -17.34
C LEU A 345 -13.28 -12.01 -17.28
N ASN A 346 -13.88 -12.10 -16.11
CA ASN A 346 -15.22 -12.62 -15.91
C ASN A 346 -16.09 -11.51 -15.31
N ILE A 347 -16.92 -10.89 -16.17
CA ILE A 347 -17.80 -9.79 -15.75
C ILE A 347 -19.22 -10.34 -15.74
N PRO A 348 -19.91 -10.33 -14.59
CA PRO A 348 -21.29 -10.76 -14.54
C PRO A 348 -22.21 -9.80 -15.32
N SER A 349 -23.31 -10.30 -15.84
CA SER A 349 -24.31 -9.50 -16.55
C SER A 349 -24.97 -8.45 -15.64
N GLU A 350 -25.12 -8.78 -14.38
CA GLU A 350 -25.66 -7.93 -13.33
C GLU A 350 -24.65 -7.87 -12.19
N GLY A 351 -24.51 -6.73 -11.54
CA GLY A 351 -23.55 -6.60 -10.45
C GLY A 351 -23.50 -5.21 -9.84
N THR A 352 -22.47 -4.98 -9.07
CA THR A 352 -22.23 -3.69 -8.42
C THR A 352 -20.89 -3.13 -8.87
N ILE A 353 -20.85 -1.85 -9.19
CA ILE A 353 -19.63 -1.09 -9.41
C ILE A 353 -19.48 -0.03 -8.32
N THR A 354 -18.25 0.23 -7.92
CA THR A 354 -17.92 1.30 -6.98
C THR A 354 -17.29 2.45 -7.74
N LEU A 355 -17.92 3.62 -7.70
CA LEU A 355 -17.41 4.85 -8.30
C LEU A 355 -17.16 5.85 -7.17
N ASN A 356 -15.91 6.25 -6.97
CA ASN A 356 -15.50 7.17 -5.89
C ASN A 356 -16.02 6.78 -4.50
N GLY A 357 -15.93 5.49 -4.16
CA GLY A 357 -16.37 4.97 -2.87
C GLY A 357 -17.87 4.77 -2.70
N LYS A 358 -18.68 5.10 -3.71
CA LYS A 358 -20.13 4.88 -3.71
C LYS A 358 -20.49 3.73 -4.64
N ASP A 359 -21.33 2.83 -4.14
CA ASP A 359 -21.77 1.65 -4.87
C ASP A 359 -22.99 1.93 -5.73
N TYR A 360 -22.94 1.42 -6.95
CA TYR A 360 -24.02 1.47 -7.93
C TYR A 360 -24.27 0.06 -8.46
N LEU A 361 -25.53 -0.32 -8.53
CA LEU A 361 -25.94 -1.56 -9.19
C LEU A 361 -26.07 -1.32 -10.69
N TYR A 362 -25.72 -2.31 -11.50
CA TYR A 362 -25.93 -2.26 -12.94
C TYR A 362 -26.67 -3.53 -13.42
N ASP A 363 -27.49 -3.37 -14.44
CA ASP A 363 -28.16 -4.46 -15.14
C ASP A 363 -27.76 -4.39 -16.63
N GLY A 364 -26.72 -5.10 -16.96
CA GLY A 364 -26.13 -5.14 -18.28
C GLY A 364 -24.96 -4.19 -18.50
N TRP A 365 -24.12 -4.58 -19.45
CA TRP A 365 -22.96 -3.80 -19.88
C TRP A 365 -22.65 -4.03 -21.36
N THR A 366 -21.93 -3.10 -21.96
CA THR A 366 -21.37 -3.22 -23.30
C THR A 366 -19.88 -2.90 -23.26
N ALA A 367 -19.14 -3.52 -24.16
CA ALA A 367 -17.70 -3.38 -24.24
C ALA A 367 -17.26 -2.86 -25.59
N GLU A 368 -16.24 -2.02 -25.61
CA GLU A 368 -15.54 -1.58 -26.81
C GLU A 368 -14.12 -2.16 -26.79
N TYR A 369 -13.69 -2.63 -27.95
CA TYR A 369 -12.40 -3.29 -28.12
C TYR A 369 -11.47 -2.42 -28.95
N ASP A 370 -10.18 -2.48 -28.62
CA ASP A 370 -9.13 -1.86 -29.44
C ASP A 370 -8.87 -2.66 -30.73
N ALA A 371 -7.99 -2.14 -31.59
CA ALA A 371 -7.63 -2.77 -32.87
C ALA A 371 -6.95 -4.15 -32.70
N ALA A 372 -6.45 -4.47 -31.48
CA ALA A 372 -5.86 -5.75 -31.13
C ALA A 372 -6.88 -6.73 -30.51
N GLY A 373 -8.15 -6.34 -30.41
CA GLY A 373 -9.22 -7.14 -29.80
C GLY A 373 -9.16 -7.19 -28.28
N LYS A 374 -8.44 -6.27 -27.64
CA LYS A 374 -8.44 -6.11 -26.20
C LYS A 374 -9.48 -5.09 -25.77
N LEU A 375 -10.07 -5.34 -24.61
CA LEU A 375 -11.07 -4.47 -24.02
C LEU A 375 -10.46 -3.13 -23.63
N ASN A 376 -11.09 -2.05 -24.08
CA ASN A 376 -10.65 -0.68 -23.81
C ASN A 376 -11.65 0.10 -22.95
N ASN A 377 -12.94 0.03 -23.30
CA ASN A 377 -13.99 0.73 -22.59
C ASN A 377 -15.13 -0.21 -22.18
N PHE A 378 -15.72 0.09 -21.03
CA PHE A 378 -16.98 -0.50 -20.58
C PHE A 378 -18.06 0.56 -20.47
N THR A 379 -19.27 0.22 -20.89
CA THR A 379 -20.45 1.01 -20.56
C THR A 379 -21.39 0.15 -19.72
N PHE A 380 -21.58 0.53 -18.46
CA PHE A 380 -22.53 -0.08 -17.54
C PHE A 380 -23.88 0.58 -17.71
N LYS A 381 -24.94 -0.23 -17.76
CA LYS A 381 -26.29 0.19 -18.15
C LYS A 381 -27.29 0.00 -17.01
N ASN A 382 -28.41 0.72 -17.11
CA ASN A 382 -29.55 0.63 -16.19
C ASN A 382 -29.11 0.74 -14.72
N MET A 383 -28.26 1.73 -14.46
CA MET A 383 -27.64 1.85 -13.14
C MET A 383 -28.65 2.34 -12.10
N THR A 384 -28.62 1.68 -10.94
CA THR A 384 -29.41 2.03 -9.77
C THR A 384 -28.48 2.24 -8.57
N MET A 385 -28.98 2.87 -7.55
CA MET A 385 -28.31 3.03 -6.26
C MET A 385 -29.27 2.73 -5.13
N ILE A 386 -28.75 2.36 -3.98
CA ILE A 386 -29.56 2.17 -2.78
C ILE A 386 -29.58 3.50 -2.03
N ASP A 387 -30.77 4.01 -1.73
CA ASP A 387 -30.96 5.23 -0.97
C ASP A 387 -30.82 5.01 0.55
N GLU A 388 -30.87 6.10 1.33
CA GLU A 388 -30.80 6.07 2.79
C GLU A 388 -31.95 5.27 3.46
N LYS A 389 -32.98 4.88 2.71
CA LYS A 389 -34.09 4.08 3.15
C LYS A 389 -34.04 2.62 2.72
N ASN A 390 -32.87 2.18 2.22
CA ASN A 390 -32.68 0.86 1.63
C ASN A 390 -33.60 0.54 0.44
N ALA A 391 -34.05 1.54 -0.29
CA ALA A 391 -34.82 1.37 -1.53
C ALA A 391 -33.89 1.53 -2.74
N GLU A 392 -34.03 0.64 -3.71
CA GLU A 392 -33.37 0.75 -5.01
C GLU A 392 -33.99 1.89 -5.82
N VAL A 393 -33.18 2.89 -6.14
CA VAL A 393 -33.60 4.07 -6.90
C VAL A 393 -32.69 4.26 -8.12
N THR A 394 -33.18 4.98 -9.13
CA THR A 394 -32.35 5.34 -10.30
C THR A 394 -31.07 6.02 -9.86
N ALA A 395 -29.93 5.61 -10.41
CA ALA A 395 -28.64 6.18 -10.05
C ALA A 395 -28.60 7.69 -10.33
N ILE A 396 -28.17 8.45 -9.34
CA ILE A 396 -27.88 9.89 -9.46
C ILE A 396 -26.38 10.06 -9.36
N PHE A 397 -25.76 10.55 -10.43
CA PHE A 397 -24.32 10.74 -10.48
C PHE A 397 -23.95 12.14 -9.99
N PRO A 398 -22.94 12.29 -9.13
CA PRO A 398 -22.45 13.60 -8.70
C PRO A 398 -21.94 14.42 -9.89
N THR A 399 -22.24 15.72 -9.90
CA THR A 399 -21.70 16.64 -10.92
C THR A 399 -20.19 16.66 -10.89
N GLY A 400 -19.53 16.45 -12.05
CA GLY A 400 -18.07 16.47 -12.18
C GLY A 400 -17.39 15.11 -12.10
N ILE A 401 -18.13 14.02 -12.23
CA ILE A 401 -17.57 12.66 -12.44
C ILE A 401 -16.87 12.53 -13.80
N ASP A 402 -17.30 13.29 -14.81
CA ASP A 402 -16.69 13.27 -16.13
C ASP A 402 -15.22 13.68 -16.11
N GLY A 403 -14.35 12.79 -16.62
CA GLY A 403 -12.92 13.03 -16.77
C GLY A 403 -12.09 12.90 -15.50
N ARG A 404 -12.69 12.62 -14.34
CA ARG A 404 -11.94 12.26 -13.14
C ARG A 404 -11.47 10.80 -13.22
N GLN A 405 -10.39 10.49 -12.55
CA GLN A 405 -9.99 9.11 -12.34
C GLN A 405 -11.07 8.44 -11.51
N ALA A 406 -11.94 7.69 -12.18
CA ALA A 406 -12.89 6.85 -11.52
C ALA A 406 -12.20 5.54 -11.18
N GLN A 407 -12.26 5.17 -9.95
CA GLN A 407 -11.88 3.85 -9.51
C GLN A 407 -13.09 2.96 -9.71
N ILE A 408 -12.91 1.93 -10.53
CA ILE A 408 -13.96 1.00 -10.83
C ILE A 408 -13.66 -0.27 -10.10
N GLY A 409 -14.36 -0.49 -8.99
CA GLY A 409 -14.52 -1.81 -8.44
C GLY A 409 -15.75 -2.43 -9.07
N VAL A 410 -15.60 -3.39 -9.95
CA VAL A 410 -16.70 -4.24 -10.33
C VAL A 410 -16.74 -5.38 -9.33
N LYS A 411 -17.70 -5.36 -8.43
CA LYS A 411 -17.95 -6.47 -7.52
C LYS A 411 -18.30 -7.71 -8.35
N ASN A 412 -17.72 -8.84 -8.00
CA ASN A 412 -17.85 -10.11 -8.72
C ASN A 412 -17.13 -10.18 -10.08
N MET A 413 -16.28 -9.22 -10.42
CA MET A 413 -15.37 -9.36 -11.56
C MET A 413 -14.10 -10.09 -11.13
N THR A 414 -13.77 -11.20 -11.80
CA THR A 414 -12.55 -11.95 -11.57
C THR A 414 -11.59 -11.79 -12.73
N LYS A 415 -10.29 -11.68 -12.43
CA LYS A 415 -9.23 -11.72 -13.42
C LYS A 415 -8.72 -13.15 -13.52
N GLY A 416 -8.75 -13.70 -14.73
CA GLY A 416 -8.34 -15.07 -14.99
C GLY A 416 -9.52 -16.04 -15.13
N ILE A 417 -9.21 -17.30 -15.35
CA ILE A 417 -10.21 -18.36 -15.50
C ILE A 417 -10.96 -18.49 -14.17
N PRO A 418 -12.30 -18.33 -14.15
CA PRO A 418 -13.05 -18.52 -12.93
C PRO A 418 -12.78 -19.93 -12.39
N TYR A 419 -12.47 -20.03 -11.10
CA TYR A 419 -12.23 -21.31 -10.42
C TYR A 419 -13.44 -22.26 -10.51
N TYR A 420 -14.58 -21.77 -10.98
CA TYR A 420 -15.88 -22.46 -11.07
C TYR A 420 -16.26 -22.93 -12.48
N GLN A 421 -15.37 -22.85 -13.46
CA GLN A 421 -15.54 -23.64 -14.67
C GLN A 421 -15.00 -25.07 -14.44
N ALA A 422 -15.35 -25.69 -13.34
CA ALA A 422 -15.41 -27.13 -13.30
C ALA A 422 -16.63 -27.53 -14.15
N LYS A 423 -16.36 -28.26 -15.21
CA LYS A 423 -17.36 -28.89 -16.09
C LYS A 423 -18.35 -29.70 -15.30
#